data_d276702b2cd67223efc8be63d73b3317
#
_entry.id   d276702b2cd67223efc8be63d73b3317
#
_cell.length_a   1.000
_cell.length_b   1.000
_cell.length_c   1.000
_cell.angle_alpha   90.00
_cell.angle_beta   90.00
_cell.angle_gamma   90.00
#
_symmetry.space_group_name_H-M   'P 1'
#
loop_
_entity.id
_entity.type
_entity.pdbx_description
1 polymer ?
#
loop_
_entity_poly.entity_id
_entity_poly.type
_entity_poly.pdbx_seq_one_letter_code
_entity_poly.pdbx_strand_id
1 'polypeptide(L)'
;MTTRVPAPLLALAAMVSVQLGAAIAKTRFDEVGSVGAATLRLVIGALVLALVVRPRVRHWTRAQWTAAVLLGLALGGMNVFIYVAFATIPIGVAVTIEFLGPLVLSLAHTRRWRDVSWAVLALAGVVLLGVGPTAVTAVAGVAAAVAAAVCWAGYIVMNQRVGAAIPGIDGLALSMVVAMLVSLPFGLHSAVAGVVDDPTLLLVFAGVALLSSVLPYALEMAALRRMVTRVFGVLQSLGPAIAALAGLLVLREALSVQEVVALACVTAASIGVTLSGRRRRAVP
;
A
#
# COMPACT_ATOMS: atom_id res chain seq x y z
N MET A 1 -20.66 19.76 23.02
CA MET A 1 -20.65 19.49 21.56
C MET A 1 -19.32 18.82 21.21
N THR A 2 -19.27 17.50 21.10
CA THR A 2 -18.08 16.80 20.64
C THR A 2 -17.97 17.02 19.13
N THR A 3 -17.04 17.89 18.72
CA THR A 3 -16.70 18.13 17.31
C THR A 3 -16.16 16.82 16.73
N ARG A 4 -17.02 16.06 16.06
CA ARG A 4 -16.59 14.81 15.38
C ARG A 4 -15.67 15.18 14.21
N VAL A 5 -14.44 14.67 14.23
CA VAL A 5 -13.48 14.86 13.14
C VAL A 5 -14.14 14.51 11.79
N PRO A 6 -14.05 15.37 10.77
CA PRO A 6 -14.60 15.09 9.44
C PRO A 6 -14.01 13.82 8.81
N ALA A 7 -14.85 13.01 8.15
CA ALA A 7 -14.43 11.74 7.55
C ALA A 7 -13.27 11.87 6.52
N PRO A 8 -13.21 12.92 5.68
CA PRO A 8 -12.06 13.13 4.80
C PRO A 8 -10.74 13.31 5.54
N LEU A 9 -10.75 13.97 6.70
CA LEU A 9 -9.54 14.15 7.52
C LEU A 9 -9.07 12.83 8.13
N LEU A 10 -9.99 11.92 8.48
CA LEU A 10 -9.62 10.58 8.95
C LEU A 10 -8.94 9.77 7.84
N ALA A 11 -9.45 9.84 6.61
CA ALA A 11 -8.85 9.17 5.45
C ALA A 11 -7.46 9.74 5.15
N LEU A 12 -7.29 11.06 5.14
CA LEU A 12 -5.99 11.70 4.94
C LEU A 12 -5.00 11.34 6.06
N ALA A 13 -5.45 11.37 7.32
CA ALA A 13 -4.62 10.98 8.46
C ALA A 13 -4.15 9.51 8.36
N ALA A 14 -5.01 8.60 7.87
CA ALA A 14 -4.63 7.21 7.62
C ALA A 14 -3.52 7.12 6.57
N MET A 15 -3.66 7.82 5.44
CA MET A 15 -2.66 7.83 4.38
C MET A 15 -1.33 8.43 4.84
N VAL A 16 -1.37 9.58 5.54
CA VAL A 16 -0.17 10.20 6.13
C VAL A 16 0.51 9.23 7.09
N SER A 17 -0.26 8.55 7.93
CA SER A 17 0.27 7.55 8.87
C SER A 17 1.01 6.42 8.17
N VAL A 18 0.42 5.84 7.11
CA VAL A 18 1.08 4.77 6.32
C VAL A 18 2.38 5.25 5.73
N GLN A 19 2.39 6.42 5.09
CA GLN A 19 3.58 6.92 4.41
C GLN A 19 4.68 7.36 5.38
N LEU A 20 4.33 7.93 6.52
CA LEU A 20 5.29 8.21 7.59
C LEU A 20 5.88 6.92 8.16
N GLY A 21 5.06 5.89 8.41
CA GLY A 21 5.56 4.59 8.85
C GLY A 21 6.53 3.96 7.85
N ALA A 22 6.24 4.05 6.55
CA ALA A 22 7.12 3.57 5.49
C ALA A 22 8.44 4.37 5.43
N ALA A 23 8.38 5.70 5.54
CA ALA A 23 9.55 6.55 5.56
C ALA A 23 10.44 6.29 6.80
N ILE A 24 9.84 6.12 7.98
CA ILE A 24 10.56 5.75 9.20
C ILE A 24 11.22 4.36 9.04
N ALA A 25 10.51 3.37 8.48
CA ALA A 25 11.08 2.07 8.23
C ALA A 25 12.32 2.15 7.31
N LYS A 26 12.26 2.99 6.27
CA LYS A 26 13.38 3.17 5.33
C LYS A 26 14.63 3.76 6.00
N THR A 27 14.50 4.59 7.05
CA THR A 27 15.67 5.11 7.80
C THR A 27 16.50 4.02 8.48
N ARG A 28 15.97 2.77 8.57
CA ARG A 28 16.59 1.63 9.24
C ARG A 28 16.99 0.50 8.28
N PHE A 29 16.99 0.77 6.97
CA PHE A 29 17.33 -0.25 5.98
C PHE A 29 18.79 -0.68 6.04
N ASP A 30 19.70 0.20 6.47
CA ASP A 30 21.12 -0.14 6.65
C ASP A 30 21.34 -1.15 7.78
N GLU A 31 20.43 -1.19 8.77
CA GLU A 31 20.55 -2.06 9.95
C GLU A 31 19.86 -3.43 9.74
N VAL A 32 18.71 -3.47 9.07
CA VAL A 32 17.91 -4.70 8.92
C VAL A 32 17.67 -5.11 7.47
N GLY A 33 18.15 -4.33 6.51
CA GLY A 33 17.81 -4.50 5.10
C GLY A 33 16.35 -4.13 4.79
N SER A 34 16.03 -3.89 3.53
CA SER A 34 14.67 -3.52 3.12
C SER A 34 13.66 -4.65 3.36
N VAL A 35 14.04 -5.89 3.04
CA VAL A 35 13.15 -7.05 3.24
C VAL A 35 13.04 -7.42 4.72
N GLY A 36 14.12 -7.26 5.50
CA GLY A 36 14.09 -7.42 6.97
C GLY A 36 13.14 -6.42 7.63
N ALA A 37 13.15 -5.17 7.19
CA ALA A 37 12.23 -4.13 7.63
C ALA A 37 10.77 -4.48 7.30
N ALA A 38 10.49 -4.96 6.07
CA ALA A 38 9.17 -5.46 5.69
C ALA A 38 8.72 -6.62 6.57
N THR A 39 9.64 -7.55 6.86
CA THR A 39 9.38 -8.73 7.70
C THR A 39 9.07 -8.33 9.14
N LEU A 40 9.87 -7.47 9.78
CA LEU A 40 9.61 -6.97 11.13
C LEU A 40 8.23 -6.31 11.23
N ARG A 41 7.92 -5.44 10.28
CA ARG A 41 6.60 -4.79 10.21
C ARG A 41 5.46 -5.81 10.11
N LEU A 42 5.58 -6.80 9.20
CA LEU A 42 4.55 -7.82 8.98
C LEU A 42 4.42 -8.76 10.16
N VAL A 43 5.53 -9.17 10.78
CA VAL A 43 5.53 -10.03 11.98
C VAL A 43 4.81 -9.33 13.13
N ILE A 44 5.21 -8.09 13.45
CA ILE A 44 4.60 -7.34 14.55
C ILE A 44 3.14 -7.04 14.24
N GLY A 45 2.83 -6.60 13.02
CA GLY A 45 1.46 -6.32 12.59
C GLY A 45 0.55 -7.55 12.64
N ALA A 46 1.05 -8.71 12.20
CA ALA A 46 0.33 -9.97 12.24
C ALA A 46 0.07 -10.43 13.68
N LEU A 47 1.08 -10.34 14.56
CA LEU A 47 0.95 -10.68 15.97
C LEU A 47 -0.08 -9.78 16.67
N VAL A 48 0.03 -8.47 16.51
CA VAL A 48 -0.92 -7.52 17.09
C VAL A 48 -2.34 -7.81 16.61
N LEU A 49 -2.52 -7.97 15.29
CA LEU A 49 -3.85 -8.20 14.72
C LEU A 49 -4.43 -9.56 15.14
N ALA A 50 -3.61 -10.61 15.17
CA ALA A 50 -4.03 -11.94 15.63
C ALA A 50 -4.43 -11.96 17.10
N LEU A 51 -3.69 -11.26 17.97
CA LEU A 51 -3.98 -11.15 19.40
C LEU A 51 -5.25 -10.35 19.69
N VAL A 52 -5.45 -9.24 18.95
CA VAL A 52 -6.61 -8.35 19.12
C VAL A 52 -7.88 -8.98 18.55
N VAL A 53 -7.81 -9.51 17.33
CA VAL A 53 -8.98 -10.04 16.60
C VAL A 53 -9.32 -11.47 17.06
N ARG A 54 -8.31 -12.31 17.35
CA ARG A 54 -8.47 -13.73 17.69
C ARG A 54 -9.37 -14.46 16.69
N PRO A 55 -8.96 -14.54 15.41
CA PRO A 55 -9.82 -14.97 14.30
C PRO A 55 -10.35 -16.40 14.54
N ARG A 56 -11.65 -16.58 14.34
CA ARG A 56 -12.34 -17.85 14.54
C ARG A 56 -12.37 -18.66 13.24
N VAL A 57 -11.24 -19.28 12.89
CA VAL A 57 -11.04 -20.00 11.62
C VAL A 57 -11.54 -21.44 11.60
N ARG A 58 -11.97 -22.00 12.77
CA ARG A 58 -12.28 -23.42 12.94
C ARG A 58 -13.40 -23.94 12.02
N HIS A 59 -14.34 -23.08 11.65
CA HIS A 59 -15.51 -23.46 10.85
C HIS A 59 -15.46 -22.92 9.43
N TRP A 60 -14.28 -22.48 8.98
CA TRP A 60 -14.14 -21.92 7.64
C TRP A 60 -14.19 -23.00 6.57
N THR A 61 -14.91 -22.69 5.49
CA THR A 61 -14.97 -23.50 4.27
C THR A 61 -13.63 -23.41 3.51
N ARG A 62 -13.39 -24.38 2.62
CA ARG A 62 -12.21 -24.35 1.73
C ARG A 62 -12.15 -23.04 0.92
N ALA A 63 -13.29 -22.53 0.46
CA ALA A 63 -13.36 -21.28 -0.29
C ALA A 63 -12.92 -20.06 0.55
N GLN A 64 -13.31 -19.99 1.83
CA GLN A 64 -12.90 -18.93 2.75
C GLN A 64 -11.40 -18.99 3.04
N TRP A 65 -10.86 -20.19 3.29
CA TRP A 65 -9.43 -20.41 3.46
C TRP A 65 -8.65 -19.99 2.21
N THR A 66 -9.05 -20.44 1.02
CA THR A 66 -8.41 -20.08 -0.24
C THR A 66 -8.43 -18.57 -0.46
N ALA A 67 -9.56 -17.90 -0.23
CA ALA A 67 -9.67 -16.46 -0.37
C ALA A 67 -8.73 -15.70 0.59
N ALA A 68 -8.68 -16.10 1.88
CA ALA A 68 -7.82 -15.45 2.86
C ALA A 68 -6.33 -15.72 2.60
N VAL A 69 -5.95 -16.93 2.16
CA VAL A 69 -4.57 -17.24 1.78
C VAL A 69 -4.14 -16.44 0.54
N LEU A 70 -4.96 -16.40 -0.51
CA LEU A 70 -4.66 -15.60 -1.70
C LEU A 70 -4.56 -14.10 -1.38
N LEU A 71 -5.41 -13.59 -0.49
CA LEU A 71 -5.29 -12.22 0.01
C LEU A 71 -3.96 -12.00 0.73
N GLY A 72 -3.56 -12.96 1.59
CA GLY A 72 -2.30 -12.88 2.32
C GLY A 72 -1.06 -12.97 1.42
N LEU A 73 -1.10 -13.83 0.39
CA LEU A 73 -0.03 -13.89 -0.62
C LEU A 73 0.11 -12.56 -1.36
N ALA A 74 -1.01 -11.97 -1.79
CA ALA A 74 -1.01 -10.67 -2.45
C ALA A 74 -0.50 -9.55 -1.51
N LEU A 75 -0.95 -9.54 -0.26
CA LEU A 75 -0.52 -8.56 0.75
C LEU A 75 0.96 -8.71 1.11
N GLY A 76 1.44 -9.95 1.29
CA GLY A 76 2.84 -10.23 1.58
C GLY A 76 3.76 -9.84 0.42
N GLY A 77 3.41 -10.27 -0.80
CA GLY A 77 4.15 -9.90 -2.01
C GLY A 77 4.19 -8.40 -2.22
N MET A 78 3.06 -7.70 -2.09
CA MET A 78 2.99 -6.25 -2.17
C MET A 78 3.97 -5.58 -1.21
N ASN A 79 3.95 -5.97 0.07
CA ASN A 79 4.83 -5.37 1.08
C ASN A 79 6.31 -5.68 0.86
N VAL A 80 6.67 -6.90 0.47
CA VAL A 80 8.06 -7.26 0.18
C VAL A 80 8.57 -6.47 -1.03
N PHE A 81 7.83 -6.48 -2.13
CA PHE A 81 8.27 -5.82 -3.36
C PHE A 81 8.33 -4.29 -3.22
N ILE A 82 7.39 -3.65 -2.54
CA ILE A 82 7.45 -2.20 -2.38
C ILE A 82 8.64 -1.78 -1.48
N TYR A 83 8.99 -2.57 -0.47
CA TYR A 83 10.16 -2.28 0.37
C TYR A 83 11.47 -2.51 -0.38
N VAL A 84 11.54 -3.50 -1.28
CA VAL A 84 12.65 -3.65 -2.23
C VAL A 84 12.76 -2.44 -3.14
N ALA A 85 11.65 -1.93 -3.65
CA ALA A 85 11.65 -0.70 -4.45
C ALA A 85 12.18 0.50 -3.65
N PHE A 86 11.74 0.67 -2.40
CA PHE A 86 12.21 1.76 -1.53
C PHE A 86 13.72 1.76 -1.28
N ALA A 87 14.38 0.61 -1.39
CA ALA A 87 15.84 0.51 -1.23
C ALA A 87 16.61 1.19 -2.37
N THR A 88 16.00 1.34 -3.55
CA THR A 88 16.69 1.75 -4.77
C THR A 88 16.14 3.01 -5.43
N ILE A 89 14.88 3.35 -5.15
CA ILE A 89 14.21 4.54 -5.68
C ILE A 89 13.52 5.34 -4.56
N PRO A 90 13.26 6.65 -4.78
CA PRO A 90 12.52 7.47 -3.81
C PRO A 90 11.14 6.91 -3.52
N ILE A 91 10.68 7.04 -2.25
CA ILE A 91 9.37 6.50 -1.83
C ILE A 91 8.24 7.04 -2.69
N GLY A 92 8.23 8.35 -2.99
CA GLY A 92 7.21 8.97 -3.84
C GLY A 92 7.14 8.34 -5.23
N VAL A 93 8.30 8.03 -5.83
CA VAL A 93 8.40 7.36 -7.15
C VAL A 93 7.86 5.93 -7.06
N ALA A 94 8.30 5.16 -6.07
CA ALA A 94 7.88 3.77 -5.90
C ALA A 94 6.36 3.66 -5.69
N VAL A 95 5.78 4.48 -4.83
CA VAL A 95 4.34 4.53 -4.59
C VAL A 95 3.57 4.99 -5.83
N THR A 96 4.13 5.92 -6.62
CA THR A 96 3.53 6.34 -7.88
C THR A 96 3.38 5.17 -8.85
N ILE A 97 4.41 4.33 -8.98
CA ILE A 97 4.37 3.12 -9.83
C ILE A 97 3.41 2.09 -9.25
N GLU A 98 3.43 1.87 -7.94
CA GLU A 98 2.54 0.93 -7.27
C GLU A 98 1.06 1.29 -7.48
N PHE A 99 0.71 2.57 -7.55
CA PHE A 99 -0.65 3.05 -7.84
C PHE A 99 -1.18 2.65 -9.22
N LEU A 100 -0.34 2.18 -10.13
CA LEU A 100 -0.80 1.58 -11.40
C LEU A 100 -1.68 0.35 -11.18
N GLY A 101 -1.47 -0.40 -10.09
CA GLY A 101 -2.27 -1.59 -9.79
C GLY A 101 -3.77 -1.28 -9.70
N PRO A 102 -4.21 -0.43 -8.76
CA PRO A 102 -5.60 0.04 -8.67
C PRO A 102 -6.10 0.73 -9.93
N LEU A 103 -5.23 1.50 -10.60
CA LEU A 103 -5.58 2.22 -11.83
C LEU A 103 -5.92 1.26 -12.97
N VAL A 104 -5.04 0.29 -13.25
CA VAL A 104 -5.25 -0.73 -14.30
C VAL A 104 -6.50 -1.55 -13.98
N LEU A 105 -6.69 -1.94 -12.73
CA LEU A 105 -7.89 -2.67 -12.30
C LEU A 105 -9.17 -1.86 -12.55
N SER A 106 -9.15 -0.56 -12.27
CA SER A 106 -10.28 0.34 -12.54
C SER A 106 -10.56 0.47 -14.03
N LEU A 107 -9.50 0.58 -14.84
CA LEU A 107 -9.60 0.66 -16.31
C LEU A 107 -10.11 -0.64 -16.94
N ALA A 108 -9.70 -1.80 -16.44
CA ALA A 108 -10.16 -3.09 -16.94
C ALA A 108 -11.69 -3.28 -16.82
N HIS A 109 -12.33 -2.56 -15.89
CA HIS A 109 -13.77 -2.59 -15.69
C HIS A 109 -14.54 -1.52 -16.50
N THR A 110 -13.83 -0.66 -17.25
CA THR A 110 -14.44 0.39 -18.07
C THR A 110 -14.24 0.09 -19.56
N ARG A 111 -15.24 0.48 -20.39
CA ARG A 111 -15.18 0.32 -21.86
C ARG A 111 -15.31 1.68 -22.57
N ARG A 112 -14.89 2.77 -21.92
CA ARG A 112 -15.05 4.12 -22.48
C ARG A 112 -13.77 4.61 -23.09
N TRP A 113 -13.85 5.18 -24.27
CA TRP A 113 -12.70 5.80 -24.94
C TRP A 113 -11.99 6.86 -24.07
N ARG A 114 -12.75 7.62 -23.28
CA ARG A 114 -12.18 8.61 -22.33
C ARG A 114 -11.29 7.97 -21.24
N ASP A 115 -11.51 6.71 -20.91
CA ASP A 115 -10.70 6.04 -19.89
C ASP A 115 -9.34 5.61 -20.47
N VAL A 116 -9.24 5.46 -21.80
CA VAL A 116 -7.97 5.23 -22.50
C VAL A 116 -7.04 6.44 -22.36
N SER A 117 -7.57 7.68 -22.38
CA SER A 117 -6.74 8.87 -22.19
C SER A 117 -6.09 8.92 -20.80
N TRP A 118 -6.79 8.44 -19.76
CA TRP A 118 -6.24 8.32 -18.42
C TRP A 118 -5.16 7.23 -18.34
N ALA A 119 -5.36 6.10 -19.04
CA ALA A 119 -4.36 5.06 -19.14
C ALA A 119 -3.08 5.55 -19.83
N VAL A 120 -3.23 6.29 -20.94
CA VAL A 120 -2.10 6.90 -21.67
C VAL A 120 -1.38 7.91 -20.79
N LEU A 121 -2.09 8.75 -20.05
CA LEU A 121 -1.50 9.73 -19.14
C LEU A 121 -0.70 9.05 -18.02
N ALA A 122 -1.23 7.97 -17.43
CA ALA A 122 -0.52 7.22 -16.41
C ALA A 122 0.73 6.53 -16.98
N LEU A 123 0.61 5.92 -18.17
CA LEU A 123 1.73 5.28 -18.85
C LEU A 123 2.83 6.31 -19.19
N ALA A 124 2.46 7.48 -19.68
CA ALA A 124 3.39 8.58 -19.95
C ALA A 124 4.14 8.99 -18.67
N GLY A 125 3.43 9.10 -17.54
CA GLY A 125 4.06 9.36 -16.24
C GLY A 125 5.09 8.30 -15.86
N VAL A 126 4.77 7.02 -16.04
CA VAL A 126 5.71 5.91 -15.72
C VAL A 126 6.90 5.87 -16.67
N VAL A 127 6.67 6.05 -17.97
CA VAL A 127 7.75 6.12 -18.97
C VAL A 127 8.70 7.28 -18.64
N LEU A 128 8.15 8.41 -18.22
CA LEU A 128 8.95 9.55 -17.78
C LEU A 128 9.87 9.21 -16.59
N LEU A 129 9.45 8.36 -15.66
CA LEU A 129 10.29 7.89 -14.56
C LEU A 129 11.42 6.94 -15.01
N GLY A 130 11.25 6.27 -16.14
CA GLY A 130 12.26 5.36 -16.72
C GLY A 130 13.33 6.06 -17.58
N VAL A 131 13.21 7.37 -17.82
CA VAL A 131 14.15 8.14 -18.68
C VAL A 131 14.97 9.07 -17.81
N GLY A 132 16.27 8.82 -17.65
CA GLY A 132 17.16 9.72 -16.90
C GLY A 132 18.54 9.08 -16.63
N PRO A 133 19.52 9.87 -16.15
CA PRO A 133 20.89 9.39 -15.91
C PRO A 133 20.99 8.30 -14.84
N THR A 134 19.99 8.17 -13.97
CA THR A 134 19.88 7.15 -12.91
C THR A 134 19.07 5.91 -13.33
N ALA A 135 18.57 5.86 -14.58
CA ALA A 135 17.67 4.81 -15.06
C ALA A 135 18.23 3.38 -14.90
N VAL A 136 19.53 3.19 -15.10
CA VAL A 136 20.17 1.86 -15.05
C VAL A 136 20.18 1.28 -13.62
N THR A 137 20.42 2.11 -12.60
CA THR A 137 20.40 1.68 -11.19
C THR A 137 18.97 1.53 -10.66
N ALA A 138 18.01 2.20 -11.29
CA ALA A 138 16.60 2.20 -10.89
C ALA A 138 15.80 1.00 -11.45
N VAL A 139 16.30 0.23 -12.44
CA VAL A 139 15.55 -0.84 -13.10
C VAL A 139 15.01 -1.88 -12.10
N ALA A 140 15.83 -2.32 -11.16
CA ALA A 140 15.42 -3.29 -10.15
C ALA A 140 14.30 -2.73 -9.24
N GLY A 141 14.44 -1.45 -8.83
CA GLY A 141 13.42 -0.75 -8.03
C GLY A 141 12.12 -0.55 -8.78
N VAL A 142 12.18 -0.15 -10.04
CA VAL A 142 11.01 0.00 -10.90
C VAL A 142 10.32 -1.36 -11.11
N ALA A 143 11.08 -2.42 -11.40
CA ALA A 143 10.54 -3.77 -11.54
C ALA A 143 9.86 -4.25 -10.25
N ALA A 144 10.49 -3.99 -9.09
CA ALA A 144 9.89 -4.31 -7.79
C ALA A 144 8.61 -3.50 -7.53
N ALA A 145 8.59 -2.20 -7.85
CA ALA A 145 7.39 -1.38 -7.71
C ALA A 145 6.25 -1.84 -8.63
N VAL A 146 6.55 -2.28 -9.87
CA VAL A 146 5.57 -2.89 -10.78
C VAL A 146 5.05 -4.21 -10.22
N ALA A 147 5.93 -5.06 -9.66
CA ALA A 147 5.50 -6.28 -9.00
C ALA A 147 4.59 -6.00 -7.80
N ALA A 148 4.91 -4.97 -7.00
CA ALA A 148 4.04 -4.50 -5.92
C ALA A 148 2.68 -4.04 -6.45
N ALA A 149 2.64 -3.30 -7.58
CA ALA A 149 1.40 -2.86 -8.23
C ALA A 149 0.51 -4.05 -8.64
N VAL A 150 1.08 -5.09 -9.22
CA VAL A 150 0.36 -6.34 -9.57
C VAL A 150 -0.20 -7.01 -8.32
N CYS A 151 0.62 -7.13 -7.28
CA CYS A 151 0.18 -7.67 -5.98
C CYS A 151 -0.94 -6.82 -5.37
N TRP A 152 -0.87 -5.49 -5.46
CA TRP A 152 -1.92 -4.60 -4.95
C TRP A 152 -3.24 -4.78 -5.71
N ALA A 153 -3.19 -4.89 -7.04
CA ALA A 153 -4.38 -5.23 -7.82
C ALA A 153 -5.00 -6.57 -7.36
N GLY A 154 -4.18 -7.59 -7.14
CA GLY A 154 -4.59 -8.88 -6.58
C GLY A 154 -5.20 -8.74 -5.19
N TYR A 155 -4.56 -7.95 -4.31
CA TYR A 155 -5.06 -7.61 -2.97
C TYR A 155 -6.47 -7.00 -3.03
N ILE A 156 -6.71 -6.03 -3.92
CA ILE A 156 -8.03 -5.37 -4.03
C ILE A 156 -9.10 -6.40 -4.41
N VAL A 157 -8.83 -7.27 -5.40
CA VAL A 157 -9.77 -8.30 -5.85
C VAL A 157 -10.04 -9.32 -4.75
N MET A 158 -8.99 -9.80 -4.07
CA MET A 158 -9.14 -10.80 -3.01
C MET A 158 -9.78 -10.21 -1.76
N ASN A 159 -9.47 -8.96 -1.41
CA ASN A 159 -10.08 -8.28 -0.26
C ASN A 159 -11.60 -8.13 -0.43
N GLN A 160 -12.09 -7.86 -1.64
CA GLN A 160 -13.53 -7.87 -1.93
C GLN A 160 -14.15 -9.26 -1.72
N ARG A 161 -13.48 -10.33 -2.17
CA ARG A 161 -13.95 -11.71 -1.99
C ARG A 161 -13.97 -12.11 -0.51
N VAL A 162 -12.93 -11.79 0.22
CA VAL A 162 -12.83 -12.05 1.66
C VAL A 162 -13.92 -11.30 2.42
N GLY A 163 -14.10 -9.99 2.12
CA GLY A 163 -15.14 -9.18 2.76
C GLY A 163 -16.57 -9.66 2.48
N ALA A 164 -16.81 -10.30 1.32
CA ALA A 164 -18.11 -10.90 1.00
C ALA A 164 -18.32 -12.27 1.65
N ALA A 165 -17.25 -13.04 1.89
CA ALA A 165 -17.33 -14.42 2.34
C ALA A 165 -17.09 -14.61 3.85
N ILE A 166 -16.39 -13.68 4.50
CA ILE A 166 -15.96 -13.78 5.90
C ILE A 166 -16.43 -12.53 6.67
N PRO A 167 -17.30 -12.67 7.68
CA PRO A 167 -17.76 -11.55 8.47
C PRO A 167 -16.63 -10.89 9.27
N GLY A 168 -16.72 -9.59 9.49
CA GLY A 168 -15.78 -8.86 10.33
C GLY A 168 -14.40 -8.69 9.70
N ILE A 169 -13.35 -8.83 10.51
CA ILE A 169 -11.94 -8.64 10.11
C ILE A 169 -11.11 -9.91 10.29
N ASP A 170 -11.74 -11.07 10.56
CA ASP A 170 -11.07 -12.36 10.75
C ASP A 170 -10.28 -12.75 9.51
N GLY A 171 -10.85 -12.51 8.32
CA GLY A 171 -10.18 -12.77 7.04
C GLY A 171 -8.91 -11.95 6.86
N LEU A 172 -8.93 -10.68 7.23
CA LEU A 172 -7.75 -9.81 7.19
C LEU A 172 -6.69 -10.26 8.20
N ALA A 173 -7.09 -10.66 9.41
CA ALA A 173 -6.17 -11.13 10.44
C ALA A 173 -5.41 -12.39 9.99
N LEU A 174 -6.10 -13.37 9.39
CA LEU A 174 -5.44 -14.55 8.81
C LEU A 174 -4.54 -14.16 7.62
N SER A 175 -5.00 -13.25 6.76
CA SER A 175 -4.21 -12.80 5.61
C SER A 175 -2.92 -12.09 6.04
N MET A 176 -2.92 -11.35 7.15
CA MET A 176 -1.70 -10.77 7.73
C MET A 176 -0.73 -11.86 8.22
N VAL A 177 -1.23 -12.96 8.82
CA VAL A 177 -0.38 -14.09 9.20
C VAL A 177 0.25 -14.74 7.96
N VAL A 178 -0.52 -14.92 6.89
CA VAL A 178 0.01 -15.44 5.62
C VAL A 178 1.03 -14.47 5.02
N ALA A 179 0.76 -13.17 5.03
CA ALA A 179 1.71 -12.15 4.55
C ALA A 179 3.03 -12.17 5.34
N MET A 180 2.96 -12.34 6.66
CA MET A 180 4.12 -12.59 7.50
C MET A 180 4.89 -13.82 7.01
N LEU A 181 4.21 -14.96 6.85
CA LEU A 181 4.85 -16.21 6.40
C LEU A 181 5.52 -16.08 5.03
N VAL A 182 4.95 -15.30 4.11
CA VAL A 182 5.54 -14.98 2.80
C VAL A 182 6.85 -14.20 2.96
N SER A 183 6.94 -13.28 3.91
CA SER A 183 8.12 -12.43 4.09
C SER A 183 9.28 -13.14 4.83
N LEU A 184 8.97 -14.11 5.70
CA LEU A 184 9.96 -14.78 6.55
C LEU A 184 11.14 -15.38 5.78
N PRO A 185 10.95 -16.15 4.68
CA PRO A 185 12.08 -16.76 3.96
C PRO A 185 13.10 -15.76 3.43
N PHE A 186 12.66 -14.54 3.16
CA PHE A 186 13.48 -13.51 2.52
C PHE A 186 14.11 -12.52 3.53
N GLY A 187 13.43 -12.23 4.63
CA GLY A 187 13.83 -11.17 5.54
C GLY A 187 14.12 -11.60 6.98
N LEU A 188 13.85 -12.87 7.36
CA LEU A 188 14.02 -13.29 8.74
C LEU A 188 15.47 -13.17 9.22
N HIS A 189 16.43 -13.59 8.39
CA HIS A 189 17.85 -13.57 8.75
C HIS A 189 18.33 -12.14 9.05
N SER A 190 18.09 -11.20 8.12
CA SER A 190 18.51 -9.81 8.31
C SER A 190 17.72 -9.09 9.41
N ALA A 191 16.44 -9.41 9.58
CA ALA A 191 15.61 -8.90 10.66
C ALA A 191 16.15 -9.33 12.05
N VAL A 192 16.48 -10.62 12.20
CA VAL A 192 17.00 -11.17 13.46
C VAL A 192 18.41 -10.62 13.75
N ALA A 193 19.29 -10.61 12.75
CA ALA A 193 20.62 -10.07 12.90
C ALA A 193 20.59 -8.61 13.39
N GLY A 194 19.82 -7.73 12.71
CA GLY A 194 19.70 -6.34 13.12
C GLY A 194 19.13 -6.17 14.53
N VAL A 195 18.08 -6.95 14.89
CA VAL A 195 17.50 -6.88 16.25
C VAL A 195 18.45 -7.40 17.33
N VAL A 196 19.30 -8.38 17.02
CA VAL A 196 20.33 -8.87 17.95
C VAL A 196 21.40 -7.78 18.18
N ASP A 197 21.80 -7.08 17.12
CA ASP A 197 22.79 -6.00 17.17
C ASP A 197 22.20 -4.74 17.86
N ASP A 198 20.95 -4.39 17.56
CA ASP A 198 20.23 -3.29 18.19
C ASP A 198 18.77 -3.67 18.57
N PRO A 199 18.52 -4.10 19.81
CA PRO A 199 17.17 -4.43 20.28
C PRO A 199 16.17 -3.27 20.23
N THR A 200 16.61 -2.01 20.13
CA THR A 200 15.72 -0.83 20.03
C THR A 200 14.91 -0.85 18.73
N LEU A 201 15.38 -1.55 17.70
CA LEU A 201 14.68 -1.76 16.44
C LEU A 201 13.31 -2.40 16.63
N LEU A 202 13.12 -3.24 17.66
CA LEU A 202 11.79 -3.78 17.99
C LEU A 202 10.79 -2.66 18.33
N LEU A 203 11.22 -1.65 19.08
CA LEU A 203 10.36 -0.49 19.42
C LEU A 203 10.08 0.37 18.19
N VAL A 204 11.11 0.60 17.35
CA VAL A 204 10.93 1.34 16.10
C VAL A 204 9.95 0.63 15.19
N PHE A 205 10.12 -0.67 14.96
CA PHE A 205 9.22 -1.44 14.09
C PHE A 205 7.85 -1.72 14.72
N ALA A 206 7.72 -1.71 16.05
CA ALA A 206 6.42 -1.66 16.71
C ALA A 206 5.68 -0.35 16.37
N GLY A 207 6.37 0.79 16.42
CA GLY A 207 5.85 2.07 15.97
C GLY A 207 5.49 2.06 14.47
N VAL A 208 6.36 1.52 13.63
CA VAL A 208 6.10 1.36 12.18
C VAL A 208 4.87 0.48 11.93
N ALA A 209 4.73 -0.65 12.61
CA ALA A 209 3.57 -1.53 12.47
C ALA A 209 2.28 -0.85 12.93
N LEU A 210 2.35 -0.07 14.01
CA LEU A 210 1.21 0.73 14.48
C LEU A 210 0.81 1.79 13.45
N LEU A 211 1.76 2.57 12.96
CA LEU A 211 1.53 3.64 11.96
C LEU A 211 1.08 3.11 10.61
N SER A 212 1.59 1.95 10.18
CA SER A 212 1.34 1.43 8.84
C SER A 212 0.24 0.37 8.76
N SER A 213 -0.27 -0.12 9.91
CA SER A 213 -1.29 -1.17 9.93
C SER A 213 -2.44 -0.84 10.89
N VAL A 214 -2.19 -0.74 12.19
CA VAL A 214 -3.26 -0.63 13.19
C VAL A 214 -4.03 0.68 13.07
N LEU A 215 -3.29 1.79 13.08
CA LEU A 215 -3.89 3.13 13.05
C LEU A 215 -4.58 3.43 11.72
N PRO A 216 -3.98 3.16 10.54
CA PRO A 216 -4.65 3.38 9.27
C PRO A 216 -5.95 2.58 9.13
N TYR A 217 -5.97 1.30 9.47
CA TYR A 217 -7.18 0.49 9.38
C TYR A 217 -8.31 1.03 10.25
N ALA A 218 -8.00 1.49 11.48
CA ALA A 218 -9.00 2.09 12.35
C ALA A 218 -9.55 3.40 11.77
N LEU A 219 -8.68 4.27 11.27
CA LEU A 219 -9.04 5.56 10.67
C LEU A 219 -9.82 5.39 9.36
N GLU A 220 -9.38 4.49 8.48
CA GLU A 220 -10.05 4.19 7.21
C GLU A 220 -11.45 3.60 7.44
N MET A 221 -11.58 2.66 8.37
CA MET A 221 -12.87 2.09 8.72
C MET A 221 -13.81 3.17 9.28
N ALA A 222 -13.31 4.06 10.14
CA ALA A 222 -14.09 5.17 10.68
C ALA A 222 -14.48 6.18 9.59
N ALA A 223 -13.61 6.42 8.59
CA ALA A 223 -13.88 7.28 7.45
C ALA A 223 -14.94 6.65 6.53
N LEU A 224 -14.77 5.38 6.12
CA LEU A 224 -15.65 4.67 5.19
C LEU A 224 -17.09 4.50 5.73
N ARG A 225 -17.25 4.45 7.06
CA ARG A 225 -18.59 4.45 7.68
C ARG A 225 -19.34 5.78 7.56
N ARG A 226 -18.65 6.88 7.19
CA ARG A 226 -19.18 8.25 7.24
C ARG A 226 -19.05 8.99 5.92
N MET A 227 -18.47 8.39 4.90
CA MET A 227 -18.28 9.00 3.59
C MET A 227 -18.56 8.01 2.46
N VAL A 228 -18.89 8.55 1.30
CA VAL A 228 -19.13 7.75 0.10
C VAL A 228 -17.79 7.18 -0.39
N THR A 229 -17.74 5.88 -0.68
CA THR A 229 -16.54 5.16 -1.17
C THR A 229 -15.82 5.87 -2.32
N ARG A 230 -16.57 6.59 -3.16
CA ARG A 230 -15.99 7.37 -4.26
C ARG A 230 -15.13 8.54 -3.78
N VAL A 231 -15.59 9.29 -2.78
CA VAL A 231 -14.81 10.40 -2.21
C VAL A 231 -13.54 9.84 -1.56
N PHE A 232 -13.66 8.69 -0.90
CA PHE A 232 -12.51 7.97 -0.37
C PHE A 232 -11.52 7.59 -1.49
N GLY A 233 -11.99 7.04 -2.62
CA GLY A 233 -11.13 6.70 -3.76
C GLY A 233 -10.41 7.91 -4.38
N VAL A 234 -11.07 9.08 -4.46
CA VAL A 234 -10.41 10.33 -4.90
C VAL A 234 -9.33 10.75 -3.93
N LEU A 235 -9.60 10.68 -2.62
CA LEU A 235 -8.59 11.00 -1.61
C LEU A 235 -7.40 10.03 -1.69
N GLN A 236 -7.63 8.73 -1.85
CA GLN A 236 -6.56 7.73 -2.00
C GLN A 236 -5.63 8.05 -3.19
N SER A 237 -6.13 8.71 -4.24
CA SER A 237 -5.29 9.16 -5.37
C SER A 237 -4.21 10.19 -4.98
N LEU A 238 -4.28 10.77 -3.79
CA LEU A 238 -3.24 11.64 -3.22
C LEU A 238 -2.08 10.84 -2.61
N GLY A 239 -2.19 9.51 -2.54
CA GLY A 239 -1.17 8.62 -1.95
C GLY A 239 0.25 8.90 -2.46
N PRO A 240 0.51 8.98 -3.77
CA PRO A 240 1.83 9.29 -4.30
C PRO A 240 2.37 10.65 -3.81
N ALA A 241 1.52 11.67 -3.76
CA ALA A 241 1.92 13.01 -3.29
C ALA A 241 2.27 13.01 -1.79
N ILE A 242 1.49 12.30 -0.98
CA ILE A 242 1.75 12.14 0.46
C ILE A 242 3.03 11.31 0.68
N ALA A 243 3.26 10.27 -0.14
CA ALA A 243 4.48 9.49 -0.10
C ALA A 243 5.73 10.33 -0.43
N ALA A 244 5.64 11.15 -1.49
CA ALA A 244 6.70 12.07 -1.87
C ALA A 244 7.00 13.10 -0.76
N LEU A 245 5.96 13.62 -0.13
CA LEU A 245 6.11 14.55 1.01
C LEU A 245 6.74 13.85 2.22
N ALA A 246 6.35 12.62 2.54
CA ALA A 246 6.95 11.85 3.62
C ALA A 246 8.44 11.55 3.33
N GLY A 247 8.78 11.18 2.10
CA GLY A 247 10.17 10.99 1.65
C GLY A 247 10.99 12.26 1.79
N LEU A 248 10.44 13.41 1.38
CA LEU A 248 11.11 14.70 1.52
C LEU A 248 11.35 15.08 2.98
N LEU A 249 10.33 14.94 3.84
CA LEU A 249 10.40 15.40 5.24
C LEU A 249 11.24 14.49 6.13
N VAL A 250 11.14 13.17 5.95
CA VAL A 250 11.81 12.19 6.82
C VAL A 250 13.18 11.79 6.28
N LEU A 251 13.27 11.56 4.95
CA LEU A 251 14.46 11.01 4.30
C LEU A 251 15.26 12.07 3.54
N ARG A 252 14.74 13.29 3.42
CA ARG A 252 15.30 14.37 2.60
C ARG A 252 15.44 13.99 1.13
N GLU A 253 14.56 13.13 0.63
CA GLU A 253 14.48 12.74 -0.78
C GLU A 253 13.89 13.88 -1.60
N ALA A 254 14.76 14.66 -2.24
CA ALA A 254 14.31 15.69 -3.18
C ALA A 254 13.95 15.03 -4.52
N LEU A 255 12.72 15.27 -4.99
CA LEU A 255 12.30 14.82 -6.31
C LEU A 255 12.76 15.80 -7.39
N SER A 256 13.25 15.27 -8.50
CA SER A 256 13.50 16.04 -9.71
C SER A 256 12.19 16.57 -10.31
N VAL A 257 12.26 17.62 -11.14
CA VAL A 257 11.09 18.15 -11.86
C VAL A 257 10.41 17.05 -12.68
N GLN A 258 11.19 16.15 -13.28
CA GLN A 258 10.69 15.02 -14.07
C GLN A 258 9.85 14.06 -13.19
N GLU A 259 10.33 13.73 -12.00
CA GLU A 259 9.60 12.85 -11.05
C GLU A 259 8.33 13.51 -10.52
N VAL A 260 8.35 14.82 -10.26
CA VAL A 260 7.17 15.59 -9.87
C VAL A 260 6.12 15.59 -10.99
N VAL A 261 6.52 15.79 -12.26
CA VAL A 261 5.61 15.73 -13.40
C VAL A 261 5.03 14.33 -13.57
N ALA A 262 5.84 13.30 -13.46
CA ALA A 262 5.39 11.91 -13.53
C ALA A 262 4.36 11.57 -12.44
N LEU A 263 4.63 11.96 -11.20
CA LEU A 263 3.73 11.82 -10.06
C LEU A 263 2.40 12.55 -10.29
N ALA A 264 2.46 13.78 -10.82
CA ALA A 264 1.27 14.56 -11.15
C ALA A 264 0.43 13.89 -12.25
N CYS A 265 1.07 13.30 -13.29
CA CYS A 265 0.38 12.57 -14.35
C CYS A 265 -0.37 11.33 -13.79
N VAL A 266 0.28 10.51 -12.97
CA VAL A 266 -0.35 9.31 -12.39
C VAL A 266 -1.46 9.69 -11.42
N THR A 267 -1.24 10.70 -10.58
CA THR A 267 -2.27 11.19 -9.64
C THR A 267 -3.49 11.73 -10.39
N ALA A 268 -3.28 12.54 -11.43
CA ALA A 268 -4.36 13.08 -12.27
C ALA A 268 -5.13 11.95 -12.99
N ALA A 269 -4.42 10.94 -13.50
CA ALA A 269 -5.03 9.77 -14.13
C ALA A 269 -5.92 9.00 -13.14
N SER A 270 -5.43 8.76 -11.92
CA SER A 270 -6.16 8.06 -10.85
C SER A 270 -7.44 8.83 -10.45
N ILE A 271 -7.35 10.14 -10.28
CA ILE A 271 -8.50 11.01 -10.01
C ILE A 271 -9.49 10.94 -11.19
N GLY A 272 -8.99 11.06 -12.42
CA GLY A 272 -9.79 11.05 -13.64
C GLY A 272 -10.60 9.78 -13.80
N VAL A 273 -9.98 8.61 -13.64
CA VAL A 273 -10.65 7.29 -13.68
C VAL A 273 -11.72 7.19 -12.57
N THR A 274 -11.38 7.57 -11.34
CA THR A 274 -12.32 7.54 -10.20
C THR A 274 -13.54 8.44 -10.43
N LEU A 275 -13.34 9.59 -11.09
CA LEU A 275 -14.41 10.50 -11.44
C LEU A 275 -15.22 10.04 -12.66
N SER A 276 -14.62 9.36 -13.63
CA SER A 276 -15.30 8.86 -14.84
C SER A 276 -16.27 7.72 -14.57
N GLY A 277 -16.03 6.90 -13.57
CA GLY A 277 -16.91 5.77 -13.17
C GLY A 277 -18.34 6.15 -12.75
N ARG A 278 -18.65 7.44 -12.63
CA ARG A 278 -19.92 7.98 -12.09
C ARG A 278 -21.15 7.73 -12.93
N ARG A 279 -21.03 7.62 -14.26
CA ARG A 279 -22.21 7.69 -15.15
C ARG A 279 -23.02 6.39 -15.29
N ARG A 280 -22.64 5.29 -14.65
CA ARG A 280 -23.35 3.99 -14.76
C ARG A 280 -24.43 3.73 -13.72
N ARG A 281 -24.51 4.51 -12.63
CA ARG A 281 -25.53 4.31 -11.57
C ARG A 281 -26.71 5.29 -11.60
N ALA A 282 -26.79 6.13 -12.61
CA ALA A 282 -27.87 7.10 -12.77
C ALA A 282 -28.68 6.81 -14.07
N VAL A 283 -29.16 5.56 -14.19
CA VAL A 283 -30.29 5.24 -15.08
C VAL A 283 -31.23 4.41 -14.22
N PRO A 284 -32.48 4.89 -14.04
CA PRO A 284 -33.50 4.23 -13.23
C PRO A 284 -33.86 2.86 -13.78
#